data_0634e945589a099011dacc58d87c7cd9
#
_entry.id   0634e945589a099011dacc58d87c7cd9
#
_cell.length_a   1.000
_cell.length_b   1.000
_cell.length_c   1.000
_cell.angle_alpha   90.00
_cell.angle_beta   90.00
_cell.angle_gamma   90.00
#
_symmetry.space_group_name_H-M   'P 1'
#
loop_
_entity.id
_entity.type
_entity.pdbx_description
1 polymer ?
#
loop_
_entity_poly.entity_id
_entity_poly.type
_entity_poly.pdbx_seq_one_letter_code
_entity_poly.pdbx_strand_id
1 'polypeptide(L)'
;MARATKEIPTTARPARGRTLAHPTKNDLSEATRGAMCELLNARLADAVDLTIQAKQAHWNVKGPHFFSLHELFDAVADGAREYADLIAERAVQLGGVAEGTVQLVARRSTIGEYPLEIVDGVEPRVAVSAARASFGKEVRRAIDAAADAGDMGTADLFTEVSRGVDKHLWMVEAHGQATR
;
A
#
# COMPACT_ATOMS: atom_id res chain seq x y z
N MET A 1 32.03 15.75 28.70
CA MET A 1 32.00 14.38 28.12
C MET A 1 31.16 14.41 26.85
N ALA A 2 31.79 14.38 25.71
CA ALA A 2 31.11 14.45 24.39
C ALA A 2 30.59 13.06 24.03
N ARG A 3 29.29 12.96 23.71
CA ARG A 3 28.68 11.72 23.19
C ARG A 3 29.09 11.57 21.72
N ALA A 4 29.80 10.49 21.42
CA ALA A 4 30.11 10.11 20.04
C ALA A 4 28.82 9.70 19.31
N THR A 5 28.45 10.45 18.30
CA THR A 5 27.42 10.07 17.32
C THR A 5 27.97 8.92 16.47
N LYS A 6 27.38 7.75 16.64
CA LYS A 6 27.73 6.58 15.82
C LYS A 6 27.12 6.78 14.43
N GLU A 7 27.94 7.14 13.47
CA GLU A 7 27.54 7.18 12.06
C GLU A 7 27.12 5.77 11.61
N ILE A 8 25.91 5.67 11.10
CA ILE A 8 25.39 4.47 10.46
C ILE A 8 25.98 4.45 9.05
N PRO A 9 26.72 3.42 8.63
CA PRO A 9 27.31 3.38 7.29
C PRO A 9 26.19 3.29 6.24
N THR A 10 26.01 4.37 5.47
CA THR A 10 25.12 4.42 4.31
C THR A 10 25.85 3.88 3.09
N THR A 11 25.98 2.56 2.99
CA THR A 11 26.34 1.88 1.73
C THR A 11 25.58 0.57 1.60
N ALA A 12 24.27 0.64 1.54
CA ALA A 12 23.50 -0.43 0.93
C ALA A 12 23.45 -0.17 -0.58
N ARG A 13 24.38 -0.78 -1.29
CA ARG A 13 24.26 -1.02 -2.72
C ARG A 13 22.88 -1.61 -2.97
N PRO A 14 22.07 -1.10 -3.95
CA PRO A 14 20.80 -1.73 -4.25
C PRO A 14 21.12 -3.18 -4.59
N ALA A 15 20.64 -4.12 -3.79
CA ALA A 15 20.66 -5.52 -4.13
C ALA A 15 19.90 -5.60 -5.47
N ARG A 16 20.59 -5.93 -6.55
CA ARG A 16 19.96 -6.44 -7.77
C ARG A 16 19.28 -7.72 -7.32
N GLY A 17 18.01 -7.58 -6.92
CA GLY A 17 17.25 -8.64 -6.30
C GLY A 17 17.14 -9.79 -7.27
N ARG A 18 17.33 -10.99 -6.74
CA ARG A 18 16.78 -12.16 -7.38
C ARG A 18 15.28 -12.05 -7.24
N THR A 19 14.62 -11.46 -8.22
CA THR A 19 13.16 -11.29 -8.27
C THR A 19 12.46 -12.63 -8.09
N LEU A 20 13.07 -13.73 -8.57
CA LEU A 20 12.65 -15.11 -8.32
C LEU A 20 13.68 -15.80 -7.44
N ALA A 21 13.31 -16.13 -6.21
CA ALA A 21 14.18 -16.75 -5.21
C ALA A 21 13.92 -18.26 -5.06
N HIS A 22 12.72 -18.72 -5.42
CA HIS A 22 12.28 -20.08 -5.17
C HIS A 22 11.72 -20.75 -6.43
N PRO A 23 12.02 -22.03 -6.68
CA PRO A 23 11.42 -22.77 -7.79
C PRO A 23 9.92 -22.99 -7.51
N THR A 24 9.11 -22.91 -8.56
CA THR A 24 7.68 -23.22 -8.52
C THR A 24 7.28 -24.01 -9.77
N LYS A 25 6.21 -24.78 -9.67
CA LYS A 25 5.57 -25.47 -10.80
C LYS A 25 4.51 -24.61 -11.50
N ASN A 26 4.39 -23.32 -11.14
CA ASN A 26 3.54 -22.39 -11.85
C ASN A 26 3.99 -22.31 -13.30
N ASP A 27 3.05 -22.41 -14.25
CA ASP A 27 3.29 -22.54 -15.69
C ASP A 27 3.57 -21.22 -16.42
N LEU A 28 3.44 -20.08 -15.72
CA LEU A 28 3.86 -18.79 -16.27
C LEU A 28 5.39 -18.76 -16.48
N SER A 29 5.82 -18.10 -17.55
CA SER A 29 7.24 -17.95 -17.85
C SER A 29 8.01 -17.27 -16.70
N GLU A 30 9.30 -17.57 -16.54
CA GLU A 30 10.14 -16.89 -15.53
C GLU A 30 10.15 -15.37 -15.73
N ALA A 31 10.12 -14.91 -17.00
CA ALA A 31 10.10 -13.49 -17.31
C ALA A 31 8.80 -12.84 -16.80
N THR A 32 7.65 -13.47 -17.07
CA THR A 32 6.34 -13.00 -16.59
C THR A 32 6.30 -12.99 -15.06
N ARG A 33 6.69 -14.10 -14.42
CA ARG A 33 6.71 -14.18 -12.95
C ARG A 33 7.62 -13.14 -12.32
N GLY A 34 8.80 -12.91 -12.91
CA GLY A 34 9.73 -11.87 -12.47
C GLY A 34 9.13 -10.47 -12.54
N ALA A 35 8.53 -10.11 -13.67
CA ALA A 35 7.87 -8.83 -13.85
C ALA A 35 6.70 -8.64 -12.85
N MET A 36 5.90 -9.68 -12.64
CA MET A 36 4.79 -9.63 -11.68
C MET A 36 5.28 -9.51 -10.23
N CYS A 37 6.36 -10.18 -9.85
CA CYS A 37 6.93 -10.03 -8.51
C CYS A 37 7.41 -8.58 -8.24
N GLU A 38 8.03 -7.92 -9.21
CA GLU A 38 8.40 -6.50 -9.07
C GLU A 38 7.16 -5.60 -8.95
N LEU A 39 6.13 -5.83 -9.77
CA LEU A 39 4.87 -5.10 -9.71
C LEU A 39 4.18 -5.28 -8.35
N LEU A 40 4.07 -6.52 -7.87
CA LEU A 40 3.47 -6.87 -6.60
C LEU A 40 4.23 -6.22 -5.43
N ASN A 41 5.57 -6.28 -5.42
CA ASN A 41 6.37 -5.64 -4.38
C ASN A 41 6.25 -4.10 -4.38
N ALA A 42 6.07 -3.47 -5.52
CA ALA A 42 5.78 -2.04 -5.58
C ALA A 42 4.41 -1.73 -4.94
N ARG A 43 3.38 -2.48 -5.24
CA ARG A 43 2.03 -2.31 -4.66
C ARG A 43 1.95 -2.75 -3.21
N LEU A 44 2.75 -3.73 -2.79
CA LEU A 44 2.90 -4.10 -1.38
C LEU A 44 3.41 -2.92 -0.54
N ALA A 45 4.42 -2.21 -1.03
CA ALA A 45 4.93 -1.03 -0.33
C ALA A 45 3.84 0.04 -0.15
N ASP A 46 3.05 0.31 -1.19
CA ASP A 46 1.94 1.26 -1.11
C ASP A 46 0.85 0.81 -0.14
N ALA A 47 0.48 -0.48 -0.13
CA ALA A 47 -0.54 -1.01 0.75
C ALA A 47 -0.14 -0.94 2.23
N VAL A 48 1.13 -1.25 2.54
CA VAL A 48 1.68 -1.14 3.91
C VAL A 48 1.74 0.31 4.35
N ASP A 49 2.19 1.23 3.50
CA ASP A 49 2.23 2.67 3.81
C ASP A 49 0.81 3.21 4.05
N LEU A 50 -0.15 2.89 3.18
CA LEU A 50 -1.56 3.27 3.36
C LEU A 50 -2.13 2.77 4.70
N THR A 51 -1.78 1.55 5.11
CA THR A 51 -2.17 1.00 6.42
C THR A 51 -1.72 1.91 7.55
N ILE A 52 -0.45 2.33 7.53
CA ILE A 52 0.12 3.16 8.59
C ILE A 52 -0.41 4.60 8.52
N GLN A 53 -0.58 5.18 7.34
CA GLN A 53 -1.18 6.51 7.20
C GLN A 53 -2.64 6.54 7.71
N ALA A 54 -3.42 5.49 7.45
CA ALA A 54 -4.78 5.37 7.99
C ALA A 54 -4.77 5.25 9.52
N LYS A 55 -3.83 4.48 10.09
CA LYS A 55 -3.66 4.42 11.56
C LYS A 55 -3.17 5.74 12.14
N GLN A 56 -2.31 6.47 11.47
CA GLN A 56 -1.89 7.82 11.88
C GLN A 56 -3.11 8.77 11.95
N ALA A 57 -3.99 8.72 10.96
CA ALA A 57 -5.25 9.47 10.99
C ALA A 57 -6.17 9.02 12.14
N HIS A 58 -6.35 7.71 12.31
CA HIS A 58 -7.15 7.10 13.38
C HIS A 58 -6.71 7.56 14.77
N TRP A 59 -5.41 7.54 15.05
CA TRP A 59 -4.88 7.94 16.37
C TRP A 59 -5.05 9.43 16.68
N ASN A 60 -5.05 10.28 15.67
CA ASN A 60 -4.92 11.74 15.85
C ASN A 60 -6.17 12.53 15.50
N VAL A 61 -7.18 11.94 14.84
CA VAL A 61 -8.42 12.65 14.49
C VAL A 61 -9.13 13.20 15.72
N LYS A 62 -9.70 14.41 15.60
CA LYS A 62 -10.46 15.12 16.64
C LYS A 62 -11.68 15.80 16.05
N GLY A 63 -12.50 16.40 16.87
CA GLY A 63 -13.63 17.22 16.49
C GLY A 63 -14.98 16.51 16.55
N PRO A 64 -16.07 17.15 16.04
CA PRO A 64 -17.45 16.67 16.22
C PRO A 64 -17.72 15.28 15.65
N HIS A 65 -16.97 14.87 14.64
CA HIS A 65 -17.09 13.59 13.97
C HIS A 65 -16.02 12.57 14.41
N PHE A 66 -15.37 12.82 15.56
CA PHE A 66 -14.27 12.01 16.06
C PHE A 66 -14.58 10.51 15.99
N PHE A 67 -15.66 10.06 16.64
CA PHE A 67 -15.93 8.64 16.78
C PHE A 67 -16.14 7.95 15.41
N SER A 68 -16.96 8.54 14.54
CA SER A 68 -17.25 7.97 13.22
C SER A 68 -16.01 7.92 12.31
N LEU A 69 -15.17 8.94 12.34
CA LEU A 69 -13.94 8.98 11.55
C LEU A 69 -12.86 8.06 12.13
N HIS A 70 -12.76 7.98 13.46
CA HIS A 70 -11.85 7.08 14.16
C HIS A 70 -12.11 5.60 13.77
N GLU A 71 -13.37 5.16 13.85
CA GLU A 71 -13.79 3.81 13.42
C GLU A 71 -13.59 3.60 11.91
N LEU A 72 -13.93 4.60 11.10
CA LEU A 72 -13.74 4.50 9.65
C LEU A 72 -12.27 4.37 9.26
N PHE A 73 -11.37 5.16 9.87
CA PHE A 73 -9.94 5.07 9.59
C PHE A 73 -9.34 3.74 10.05
N ASP A 74 -9.88 3.14 11.10
CA ASP A 74 -9.50 1.78 11.51
C ASP A 74 -9.93 0.73 10.47
N ALA A 75 -11.16 0.79 9.99
CA ALA A 75 -11.63 -0.08 8.92
C ALA A 75 -10.82 0.11 7.61
N VAL A 76 -10.40 1.34 7.31
CA VAL A 76 -9.51 1.63 6.18
C VAL A 76 -8.15 0.97 6.36
N ALA A 77 -7.57 1.04 7.57
CA ALA A 77 -6.28 0.42 7.88
C ALA A 77 -6.35 -1.11 7.80
N ASP A 78 -7.40 -1.70 8.33
CA ASP A 78 -7.62 -3.16 8.27
C ASP A 78 -7.75 -3.64 6.84
N GLY A 79 -8.56 -2.98 6.01
CA GLY A 79 -8.67 -3.33 4.59
C GLY A 79 -7.35 -3.18 3.83
N ALA A 80 -6.55 -2.14 4.12
CA ALA A 80 -5.25 -1.97 3.49
C ALA A 80 -4.26 -3.07 3.92
N ARG A 81 -4.32 -3.53 5.18
CA ARG A 81 -3.53 -4.64 5.71
C ARG A 81 -3.90 -5.97 5.03
N GLU A 82 -5.18 -6.22 4.81
CA GLU A 82 -5.65 -7.40 4.06
C GLU A 82 -5.11 -7.38 2.62
N TYR A 83 -5.13 -6.22 1.95
CA TYR A 83 -4.58 -6.10 0.60
C TYR A 83 -3.06 -6.32 0.58
N ALA A 84 -2.34 -5.84 1.60
CA ALA A 84 -0.90 -6.08 1.71
C ALA A 84 -0.59 -7.58 1.82
N ASP A 85 -1.39 -8.33 2.57
CA ASP A 85 -1.25 -9.78 2.73
C ASP A 85 -1.50 -10.52 1.41
N LEU A 86 -2.63 -10.24 0.75
CA LEU A 86 -2.95 -10.83 -0.56
C LEU A 86 -1.86 -10.58 -1.60
N ILE A 87 -1.34 -9.35 -1.68
CA ILE A 87 -0.29 -8.95 -2.62
C ILE A 87 1.03 -9.65 -2.29
N ALA A 88 1.41 -9.72 -1.01
CA ALA A 88 2.62 -10.37 -0.54
C ALA A 88 2.61 -11.87 -0.84
N GLU A 89 1.52 -12.54 -0.50
CA GLU A 89 1.35 -13.98 -0.76
C GLU A 89 1.37 -14.30 -2.26
N ARG A 90 0.77 -13.43 -3.09
CA ARG A 90 0.82 -13.63 -4.55
C ARG A 90 2.25 -13.55 -5.08
N ALA A 91 3.08 -12.64 -4.60
CA ALA A 91 4.50 -12.57 -4.99
C ALA A 91 5.24 -13.86 -4.64
N VAL A 92 4.97 -14.44 -3.47
CA VAL A 92 5.58 -15.71 -3.04
C VAL A 92 5.06 -16.89 -3.87
N GLN A 93 3.77 -16.94 -4.21
CA GLN A 93 3.19 -17.97 -5.08
C GLN A 93 3.86 -18.00 -6.47
N LEU A 94 4.32 -16.86 -6.96
CA LEU A 94 5.05 -16.74 -8.23
C LEU A 94 6.55 -17.09 -8.11
N GLY A 95 7.02 -17.47 -6.92
CA GLY A 95 8.42 -17.83 -6.65
C GLY A 95 9.30 -16.62 -6.26
N GLY A 96 8.70 -15.47 -6.01
CA GLY A 96 9.38 -14.27 -5.51
C GLY A 96 9.55 -14.23 -4.00
N VAL A 97 10.03 -13.09 -3.52
CA VAL A 97 10.10 -12.74 -2.09
C VAL A 97 9.22 -11.51 -1.86
N ALA A 98 8.37 -11.55 -0.84
CA ALA A 98 7.60 -10.39 -0.41
C ALA A 98 8.52 -9.41 0.35
N GLU A 99 8.61 -8.18 -0.13
CA GLU A 99 9.57 -7.17 0.36
C GLU A 99 8.85 -6.08 1.17
N GLY A 100 8.16 -6.48 2.26
CA GLY A 100 7.28 -5.64 3.08
C GLY A 100 7.93 -5.05 4.35
N THR A 101 9.27 -5.02 4.49
CA THR A 101 9.90 -4.41 5.66
C THR A 101 9.79 -2.89 5.65
N VAL A 102 9.70 -2.25 6.83
CA VAL A 102 9.54 -0.78 6.97
C VAL A 102 10.57 -0.01 6.14
N GLN A 103 11.84 -0.46 6.12
CA GLN A 103 12.90 0.20 5.36
C GLN A 103 12.71 0.10 3.84
N LEU A 104 12.11 -0.98 3.36
CA LEU A 104 11.79 -1.14 1.94
C LEU A 104 10.54 -0.36 1.56
N VAL A 105 9.52 -0.40 2.40
CA VAL A 105 8.29 0.39 2.24
C VAL A 105 8.62 1.87 2.12
N ALA A 106 9.39 2.43 3.05
CA ALA A 106 9.80 3.83 3.03
C ALA A 106 10.58 4.27 1.76
N ARG A 107 11.24 3.33 1.08
CA ARG A 107 11.96 3.61 -0.16
C ARG A 107 11.14 3.41 -1.44
N ARG A 108 10.07 2.61 -1.38
CA ARG A 108 9.32 2.15 -2.56
C ARG A 108 7.91 2.69 -2.65
N SER A 109 7.31 3.13 -1.54
CA SER A 109 5.97 3.68 -1.57
C SER A 109 5.89 4.88 -2.51
N THR A 110 4.84 4.91 -3.31
CA THR A 110 4.51 6.01 -4.21
C THR A 110 3.40 6.91 -3.65
N ILE A 111 2.90 6.59 -2.45
CA ILE A 111 1.92 7.40 -1.73
C ILE A 111 2.66 8.60 -1.12
N GLY A 112 2.08 9.80 -1.23
CA GLY A 112 2.62 11.01 -0.60
C GLY A 112 2.67 10.90 0.92
N GLU A 113 3.59 11.62 1.55
CA GLU A 113 3.72 11.67 3.01
C GLU A 113 2.45 12.19 3.66
N TYR A 114 2.07 11.59 4.80
CA TYR A 114 0.96 12.07 5.61
C TYR A 114 1.39 13.32 6.39
N PRO A 115 0.67 14.45 6.28
CA PRO A 115 1.00 15.67 7.04
C PRO A 115 0.71 15.46 8.53
N LEU A 116 1.72 15.63 9.38
CA LEU A 116 1.62 15.32 10.82
C LEU A 116 0.88 16.39 11.63
N GLU A 117 0.76 17.59 11.10
CA GLU A 117 0.18 18.75 11.80
C GLU A 117 -1.35 18.75 11.77
N ILE A 118 -1.96 17.91 10.96
CA ILE A 118 -3.41 17.87 10.76
C ILE A 118 -4.09 17.00 11.81
N VAL A 119 -5.07 17.56 12.49
CA VAL A 119 -5.84 16.89 13.57
C VAL A 119 -7.35 17.13 13.48
N ASP A 120 -7.80 18.21 12.85
CA ASP A 120 -9.22 18.48 12.59
C ASP A 120 -9.78 17.41 11.65
N GLY A 121 -10.95 16.86 11.97
CA GLY A 121 -11.53 15.73 11.23
C GLY A 121 -11.69 15.92 9.72
N VAL A 122 -11.73 17.16 9.24
CA VAL A 122 -11.78 17.48 7.79
C VAL A 122 -10.46 17.17 7.13
N GLU A 123 -9.34 17.61 7.71
CA GLU A 123 -8.01 17.48 7.12
C GLU A 123 -7.51 16.02 7.07
N PRO A 124 -7.55 15.22 8.16
CA PRO A 124 -7.24 13.79 8.10
C PRO A 124 -8.08 13.02 7.07
N ARG A 125 -9.37 13.37 6.93
CA ARG A 125 -10.23 12.80 5.91
C ARG A 125 -9.71 13.07 4.50
N VAL A 126 -9.31 14.33 4.22
CA VAL A 126 -8.74 14.70 2.91
C VAL A 126 -7.43 13.98 2.66
N ALA A 127 -6.54 13.89 3.64
CA ALA A 127 -5.26 13.20 3.52
C ALA A 127 -5.46 11.69 3.24
N VAL A 128 -6.33 11.02 4.00
CA VAL A 128 -6.63 9.59 3.81
C VAL A 128 -7.29 9.33 2.45
N SER A 129 -8.23 10.19 2.01
CA SER A 129 -8.86 10.05 0.68
C SER A 129 -7.83 10.22 -0.45
N ALA A 130 -6.91 11.18 -0.34
CA ALA A 130 -5.84 11.39 -1.32
C ALA A 130 -4.88 10.19 -1.41
N ALA A 131 -4.46 9.66 -0.27
CA ALA A 131 -3.60 8.46 -0.21
C ALA A 131 -4.31 7.25 -0.87
N ARG A 132 -5.59 7.04 -0.56
CA ARG A 132 -6.38 5.96 -1.16
C ARG A 132 -6.59 6.14 -2.67
N ALA A 133 -6.87 7.35 -3.12
CA ALA A 133 -7.03 7.64 -4.54
C ALA A 133 -5.74 7.38 -5.31
N SER A 134 -4.58 7.75 -4.73
CA SER A 134 -3.27 7.44 -5.28
C SER A 134 -3.04 5.93 -5.39
N PHE A 135 -3.27 5.19 -4.31
CA PHE A 135 -3.15 3.73 -4.32
C PHE A 135 -4.09 3.08 -5.34
N GLY A 136 -5.37 3.47 -5.38
CA GLY A 136 -6.36 2.96 -6.33
C GLY A 136 -5.96 3.19 -7.80
N LYS A 137 -5.34 4.34 -8.10
CA LYS A 137 -4.79 4.62 -9.43
C LYS A 137 -3.69 3.64 -9.80
N GLU A 138 -2.74 3.38 -8.90
CA GLU A 138 -1.64 2.47 -9.16
C GLU A 138 -2.09 1.00 -9.20
N VAL A 139 -3.11 0.63 -8.43
CA VAL A 139 -3.76 -0.70 -8.50
C VAL A 139 -4.42 -0.91 -9.86
N ARG A 140 -5.14 0.08 -10.41
CA ARG A 140 -5.75 -0.02 -11.75
C ARG A 140 -4.70 -0.18 -12.85
N ARG A 141 -3.58 0.53 -12.76
CA ARG A 141 -2.43 0.32 -13.67
C ARG A 141 -1.85 -1.08 -13.53
N ALA A 142 -1.84 -1.62 -12.32
CA ALA A 142 -1.35 -2.98 -12.09
C ALA A 142 -2.29 -4.05 -12.68
N ILE A 143 -3.61 -3.82 -12.74
CA ILE A 143 -4.57 -4.69 -13.44
C ILE A 143 -4.17 -4.78 -14.92
N ASP A 144 -4.02 -3.63 -15.58
CA ASP A 144 -3.69 -3.57 -17.01
C ASP A 144 -2.34 -4.26 -17.28
N ALA A 145 -1.31 -3.95 -16.49
CA ALA A 145 0.01 -4.54 -16.63
C ALA A 145 0.03 -6.07 -16.44
N ALA A 146 -0.75 -6.59 -15.49
CA ALA A 146 -0.85 -8.02 -15.26
C ALA A 146 -1.62 -8.73 -16.39
N ALA A 147 -2.69 -8.14 -16.90
CA ALA A 147 -3.45 -8.65 -18.02
C ALA A 147 -2.60 -8.68 -19.31
N ASP A 148 -1.85 -7.61 -19.59
CA ASP A 148 -0.94 -7.52 -20.73
C ASP A 148 0.20 -8.55 -20.66
N ALA A 149 0.65 -8.88 -19.45
CA ALA A 149 1.65 -9.93 -19.23
C ALA A 149 1.07 -11.36 -19.26
N GLY A 150 -0.25 -11.52 -19.39
CA GLY A 150 -0.95 -12.81 -19.42
C GLY A 150 -1.17 -13.44 -18.04
N ASP A 151 -0.90 -12.74 -16.94
CA ASP A 151 -1.18 -13.22 -15.59
C ASP A 151 -2.55 -12.72 -15.11
N MET A 152 -3.59 -13.40 -15.58
CA MET A 152 -4.97 -13.08 -15.19
C MET A 152 -5.24 -13.29 -13.71
N GLY A 153 -4.52 -14.18 -13.02
CA GLY A 153 -4.65 -14.37 -11.57
C GLY A 153 -4.17 -13.15 -10.78
N THR A 154 -3.08 -12.51 -11.21
CA THR A 154 -2.61 -11.24 -10.63
C THR A 154 -3.54 -10.08 -11.02
N ALA A 155 -4.06 -10.05 -12.24
CA ALA A 155 -5.04 -9.05 -12.66
C ALA A 155 -6.35 -9.14 -11.85
N ASP A 156 -6.85 -10.34 -11.57
CA ASP A 156 -8.04 -10.55 -10.75
C ASP A 156 -7.83 -10.14 -9.29
N LEU A 157 -6.68 -10.48 -8.70
CA LEU A 157 -6.31 -10.02 -7.37
C LEU A 157 -6.34 -8.47 -7.29
N PHE A 158 -5.72 -7.78 -8.22
CA PHE A 158 -5.75 -6.32 -8.23
C PHE A 158 -7.14 -5.75 -8.54
N THR A 159 -7.99 -6.47 -9.26
CA THR A 159 -9.40 -6.10 -9.46
C THR A 159 -10.20 -6.17 -8.16
N GLU A 160 -9.97 -7.20 -7.34
CA GLU A 160 -10.54 -7.29 -6.00
C GLU A 160 -10.08 -6.12 -5.12
N VAL A 161 -8.78 -5.88 -5.05
CA VAL A 161 -8.19 -4.77 -4.31
C VAL A 161 -8.77 -3.42 -4.76
N SER A 162 -8.89 -3.18 -6.09
CA SER A 162 -9.45 -1.94 -6.64
C SER A 162 -10.87 -1.68 -6.14
N ARG A 163 -11.75 -2.69 -6.18
CA ARG A 163 -13.14 -2.55 -5.70
C ARG A 163 -13.19 -2.20 -4.21
N GLY A 164 -12.35 -2.82 -3.40
CA GLY A 164 -12.29 -2.54 -1.96
C GLY A 164 -11.70 -1.17 -1.66
N VAL A 165 -10.69 -0.74 -2.42
CA VAL A 165 -10.15 0.63 -2.33
C VAL A 165 -11.23 1.66 -2.64
N ASP A 166 -11.95 1.49 -3.75
CA ASP A 166 -13.00 2.44 -4.18
C ASP A 166 -14.14 2.50 -3.16
N LYS A 167 -14.54 1.35 -2.57
CA LYS A 167 -15.56 1.31 -1.51
C LYS A 167 -15.17 2.17 -0.30
N HIS A 168 -13.97 2.00 0.22
CA HIS A 168 -13.53 2.78 1.37
C HIS A 168 -13.24 4.25 1.00
N LEU A 169 -12.76 4.53 -0.22
CA LEU A 169 -12.61 5.90 -0.71
C LEU A 169 -13.96 6.63 -0.68
N TRP A 170 -15.00 6.01 -1.26
CA TRP A 170 -16.36 6.53 -1.19
C TRP A 170 -16.82 6.80 0.25
N MET A 171 -16.59 5.85 1.18
CA MET A 171 -16.98 6.03 2.59
C MET A 171 -16.28 7.23 3.23
N VAL A 172 -14.98 7.42 2.98
CA VAL A 172 -14.20 8.55 3.51
C VAL A 172 -14.69 9.88 2.91
N GLU A 173 -14.92 9.93 1.60
CA GLU A 173 -15.37 11.14 0.90
C GLU A 173 -16.80 11.55 1.30
N ALA A 174 -17.70 10.58 1.50
CA ALA A 174 -19.10 10.81 1.88
C ALA A 174 -19.25 11.62 3.18
N HIS A 175 -18.29 11.52 4.12
CA HIS A 175 -18.25 12.34 5.33
C HIS A 175 -18.06 13.86 5.07
N GLY A 176 -17.73 14.26 3.86
CA GLY A 176 -17.57 15.67 3.49
C GLY A 176 -18.48 16.14 2.36
N GLN A 177 -19.31 15.26 1.83
CA GLN A 177 -20.18 15.60 0.70
C GLN A 177 -21.54 16.17 1.11
N ALA A 178 -21.96 15.98 2.34
CA ALA A 178 -23.21 16.54 2.87
C ALA A 178 -22.96 17.95 3.42
N THR A 179 -23.15 18.95 2.58
CA THR A 179 -22.97 20.36 2.94
C THR A 179 -24.28 21.15 3.09
N ARG A 180 -25.44 20.45 3.12
CA ARG A 180 -26.75 21.15 3.24
C ARG A 180 -27.75 20.34 4.03
#